data_ee6a25ccc514d55aa5a9ac533aae90ec
#
_entry.id   ee6a25ccc514d55aa5a9ac533aae90ec
#
_cell.length_a   1.000
_cell.length_b   1.000
_cell.length_c   1.000
_cell.angle_alpha   90.00
_cell.angle_beta   90.00
_cell.angle_gamma   90.00
#
_symmetry.space_group_name_H-M   'P 1'
#
loop_
_entity.id
_entity.type
_entity.pdbx_description
1 polymer ?
#
loop_
_entity_poly.entity_id
_entity_poly.type
_entity_poly.pdbx_seq_one_letter_code
_entity_poly.pdbx_strand_id
1 'polypeptide(L)'
;MGKTRRWTRSPEYKKWIENVAKHRKKSRQKEDPEVDLCDAEKGFCTGHKEIPRRLMPQIYNTRKFARNIKKKYGIKSHTEMVRPDSLIPSQEEIKKAVVKKIGEAMASGKYKDAPIVISKNKYVIDGHHRWAARKKYAPTKKIRALVVHKKAMDVLGIAAAEGQPRETF
;
A
#
# COMPACT_ATOMS: atom_id res chain seq x y z
N MET A 1 11.33 22.15 -11.76
CA MET A 1 11.18 22.15 -10.30
C MET A 1 9.73 22.31 -9.80
N GLY A 2 8.77 22.78 -10.58
CA GLY A 2 7.41 23.03 -10.11
C GLY A 2 6.44 21.83 -10.14
N LYS A 3 6.69 20.82 -10.96
CA LYS A 3 5.71 19.72 -11.20
C LYS A 3 5.62 18.70 -10.05
N THR A 4 6.70 18.46 -9.32
CA THR A 4 6.77 17.41 -8.28
C THR A 4 6.12 17.77 -6.94
N ARG A 5 5.66 19.01 -6.77
CA ARG A 5 5.03 19.48 -5.53
C ARG A 5 3.53 19.74 -5.64
N ARG A 6 2.91 19.45 -6.79
CA ARG A 6 1.50 19.78 -7.03
C ARG A 6 0.53 18.97 -6.19
N TRP A 7 0.81 17.70 -5.93
CA TRP A 7 -0.07 16.86 -5.12
C TRP A 7 -0.18 17.37 -3.68
N THR A 8 0.88 17.99 -3.14
CA THR A 8 0.88 18.53 -1.78
C THR A 8 -0.07 19.73 -1.61
N ARG A 9 -0.53 20.31 -2.70
CA ARG A 9 -1.50 21.41 -2.70
C ARG A 9 -2.94 20.93 -2.79
N SER A 10 -3.17 19.64 -3.11
CA SER A 10 -4.53 19.13 -3.25
C SER A 10 -5.24 19.10 -1.88
N PRO A 11 -6.55 19.41 -1.84
CA PRO A 11 -7.35 19.31 -0.61
C PRO A 11 -7.35 17.88 -0.06
N GLU A 12 -7.38 16.88 -0.94
CA GLU A 12 -7.36 15.45 -0.61
C GLU A 12 -6.06 15.07 0.10
N TYR A 13 -4.92 15.50 -0.41
CA TYR A 13 -3.62 15.28 0.23
C TYR A 13 -3.56 15.94 1.62
N LYS A 14 -3.97 17.20 1.71
CA LYS A 14 -3.94 17.96 2.97
C LYS A 14 -4.80 17.29 4.04
N LYS A 15 -5.99 16.85 3.68
CA LYS A 15 -6.89 16.12 4.57
C LYS A 15 -6.29 14.77 5.00
N TRP A 16 -5.71 14.04 4.06
CA TRP A 16 -5.07 12.75 4.33
C TRP A 16 -3.91 12.89 5.31
N ILE A 17 -2.97 13.80 5.03
CA ILE A 17 -1.78 13.97 5.90
C ILE A 17 -2.15 14.48 7.29
N GLU A 18 -3.17 15.30 7.40
CA GLU A 18 -3.71 15.75 8.68
C GLU A 18 -4.31 14.59 9.48
N ASN A 19 -5.08 13.73 8.82
CA ASN A 19 -5.66 12.53 9.45
C ASN A 19 -4.58 11.56 9.92
N VAL A 20 -3.53 11.35 9.13
CA VAL A 20 -2.38 10.52 9.51
C VAL A 20 -1.69 11.09 10.75
N ALA A 21 -1.46 12.40 10.79
CA ALA A 21 -0.83 13.06 11.94
C ALA A 21 -1.69 12.94 13.21
N LYS A 22 -3.00 13.09 13.10
CA LYS A 22 -3.95 12.89 14.21
C LYS A 22 -3.92 11.47 14.75
N HIS A 23 -3.87 10.48 13.86
CA HIS A 23 -3.78 9.08 14.25
C HIS A 23 -2.51 8.80 15.03
N ARG A 24 -1.36 9.29 14.57
CA ARG A 24 -0.07 9.12 15.25
C ARG A 24 -0.07 9.70 16.66
N LYS A 25 -0.80 10.80 16.90
CA LYS A 25 -0.95 11.40 18.23
C LYS A 25 -1.85 10.60 19.16
N LYS A 26 -2.88 9.96 18.62
CA LYS A 26 -3.85 9.14 19.38
C LYS A 26 -3.41 7.70 19.57
N SER A 27 -2.19 7.36 19.14
CA SER A 27 -1.74 6.00 19.00
C SER A 27 -1.90 5.15 20.25
N ARG A 28 -2.25 3.91 20.06
CA ARG A 28 -1.98 2.72 20.88
C ARG A 28 -3.11 2.18 21.75
N GLN A 29 -4.30 2.70 21.72
CA GLN A 29 -5.47 1.99 22.24
C GLN A 29 -6.17 1.28 21.08
N LYS A 30 -5.74 0.06 20.78
CA LYS A 30 -6.36 -0.73 19.71
C LYS A 30 -7.17 -1.87 20.29
N GLU A 31 -8.46 -1.79 20.11
CA GLU A 31 -9.38 -2.91 20.24
C GLU A 31 -9.71 -3.52 18.87
N ASP A 32 -8.75 -3.52 17.94
CA ASP A 32 -9.01 -3.97 16.58
C ASP A 32 -8.57 -5.43 16.42
N PRO A 33 -9.44 -6.32 15.88
CA PRO A 33 -9.07 -7.69 15.53
C PRO A 33 -8.08 -7.78 14.36
N GLU A 34 -7.62 -6.66 13.83
CA GLU A 34 -6.62 -6.60 12.78
C GLU A 34 -5.23 -6.96 13.32
N VAL A 35 -4.47 -7.65 12.49
CA VAL A 35 -3.10 -8.05 12.84
C VAL A 35 -2.18 -6.86 12.69
N ASP A 36 -1.52 -6.47 13.77
CA ASP A 36 -0.44 -5.49 13.73
C ASP A 36 0.73 -6.08 12.94
N LEU A 37 1.12 -5.40 11.87
CA LEU A 37 2.22 -5.85 11.02
C LEU A 37 3.60 -5.74 11.69
N CYS A 38 3.70 -4.99 12.78
CA CYS A 38 4.93 -4.88 13.57
C CYS A 38 4.94 -5.75 14.82
N ASP A 39 3.95 -6.61 15.00
CA ASP A 39 3.97 -7.60 16.07
C ASP A 39 5.02 -8.67 15.76
N ALA A 40 6.06 -8.73 16.59
CA ALA A 40 7.18 -9.65 16.41
C ALA A 40 6.77 -11.12 16.40
N GLU A 41 5.71 -11.50 17.11
CA GLU A 41 5.21 -12.87 17.15
C GLU A 41 4.57 -13.32 15.85
N LYS A 42 4.13 -12.39 15.03
CA LYS A 42 3.40 -12.69 13.78
C LYS A 42 4.27 -12.60 12.52
N GLY A 43 5.51 -12.14 12.65
CA GLY A 43 6.57 -12.28 11.64
C GLY A 43 6.36 -11.56 10.30
N PHE A 44 5.50 -10.55 10.23
CA PHE A 44 5.22 -9.84 8.98
C PHE A 44 6.07 -8.58 8.77
N CYS A 45 6.71 -8.08 9.81
CA CYS A 45 7.21 -6.73 9.80
C CYS A 45 8.71 -6.61 9.97
N THR A 46 9.32 -5.74 9.18
CA THR A 46 10.63 -5.17 9.41
C THR A 46 10.57 -3.66 9.68
N GLY A 47 9.37 -3.14 9.92
CA GLY A 47 9.06 -1.74 10.15
C GLY A 47 8.00 -1.21 9.16
N HIS A 48 7.04 -0.49 9.66
CA HIS A 48 6.02 0.15 8.84
C HIS A 48 6.00 1.67 9.02
N LYS A 49 5.19 2.36 8.24
CA LYS A 49 5.04 3.83 8.31
C LYS A 49 3.97 4.28 9.30
N GLU A 50 3.45 3.38 10.12
CA GLU A 50 2.41 3.67 11.13
C GLU A 50 1.12 4.27 10.56
N ILE A 51 0.77 3.88 9.33
CA ILE A 51 -0.45 4.36 8.67
C ILE A 51 -1.54 3.30 8.86
N PRO A 52 -2.64 3.62 9.56
CA PRO A 52 -3.70 2.65 9.75
C PRO A 52 -4.36 2.30 8.42
N ARG A 53 -4.82 1.04 8.31
CA ARG A 53 -5.43 0.51 7.09
C ARG A 53 -6.57 1.43 6.56
N ARG A 54 -7.38 1.97 7.46
CA ARG A 54 -8.50 2.84 7.09
C ARG A 54 -8.08 4.17 6.43
N LEU A 55 -6.84 4.61 6.65
CA LEU A 55 -6.29 5.84 6.06
C LEU A 55 -5.44 5.57 4.82
N MET A 56 -5.24 4.31 4.45
CA MET A 56 -4.46 3.98 3.26
C MET A 56 -5.19 4.42 1.98
N PRO A 57 -4.49 5.12 1.08
CA PRO A 57 -5.06 5.44 -0.22
C PRO A 57 -5.31 4.15 -1.02
N GLN A 58 -6.40 4.11 -1.77
CA GLN A 58 -6.75 2.97 -2.62
C GLN A 58 -6.42 3.26 -4.08
N ILE A 59 -5.86 2.28 -4.76
CA ILE A 59 -5.54 2.36 -6.19
C ILE A 59 -6.27 1.22 -6.89
N TYR A 60 -7.43 1.50 -7.44
CA TYR A 60 -8.28 0.47 -8.07
C TYR A 60 -7.79 0.07 -9.45
N ASN A 61 -7.16 0.98 -10.18
CA ASN A 61 -6.66 0.75 -11.53
C ASN A 61 -5.22 1.25 -11.63
N THR A 62 -4.27 0.34 -11.57
CA THR A 62 -2.84 0.66 -11.58
C THR A 62 -2.38 1.31 -12.88
N ARG A 63 -2.93 0.89 -14.02
CA ARG A 63 -2.60 1.49 -15.33
C ARG A 63 -3.06 2.94 -15.42
N LYS A 64 -4.28 3.21 -14.99
CA LYS A 64 -4.85 4.55 -14.95
C LYS A 64 -4.06 5.45 -13.99
N PHE A 65 -3.73 4.92 -12.83
CA PHE A 65 -2.91 5.61 -11.82
C PHE A 65 -1.54 6.00 -12.41
N ALA A 66 -0.84 5.06 -13.03
CA ALA A 66 0.47 5.30 -13.65
C ALA A 66 0.40 6.39 -14.72
N ARG A 67 -0.62 6.37 -15.58
CA ARG A 67 -0.84 7.40 -16.62
C ARG A 67 -1.12 8.78 -16.02
N ASN A 68 -1.99 8.82 -15.01
CA ASN A 68 -2.40 10.08 -14.37
C ASN A 68 -1.23 10.76 -13.67
N ILE A 69 -0.43 10.02 -12.92
CA ILE A 69 0.71 10.60 -12.22
C ILE A 69 1.81 11.06 -13.17
N LYS A 70 1.99 10.37 -14.28
CA LYS A 70 2.92 10.81 -15.35
C LYS A 70 2.42 12.08 -16.00
N LYS A 71 1.14 12.14 -16.36
CA LYS A 71 0.52 13.31 -17.02
C LYS A 71 0.49 14.53 -16.11
N LYS A 72 0.05 14.36 -14.85
CA LYS A 72 -0.15 15.48 -13.92
C LYS A 72 1.14 15.97 -13.26
N TYR A 73 1.99 15.05 -12.88
CA TYR A 73 3.16 15.35 -12.03
C TYR A 73 4.50 15.04 -12.67
N GLY A 74 4.51 14.41 -13.84
CA GLY A 74 5.74 13.99 -14.50
C GLY A 74 6.45 12.83 -13.80
N ILE A 75 5.73 12.05 -13.00
CA ILE A 75 6.28 10.93 -12.22
C ILE A 75 6.29 9.67 -13.06
N LYS A 76 7.44 9.06 -13.20
CA LYS A 76 7.63 7.81 -13.94
C LYS A 76 7.37 6.60 -13.05
N SER A 77 7.02 5.51 -13.69
CA SER A 77 6.83 4.20 -13.06
C SER A 77 7.18 3.10 -14.06
N HIS A 78 7.39 1.89 -13.54
CA HIS A 78 7.57 0.70 -14.37
C HIS A 78 7.03 -0.51 -13.64
N THR A 79 6.81 -1.60 -14.37
CA THR A 79 6.36 -2.87 -13.80
C THR A 79 7.55 -3.82 -13.67
N GLU A 80 7.67 -4.48 -12.52
CA GLU A 80 8.66 -5.54 -12.34
C GLU A 80 8.11 -6.65 -11.43
N MET A 81 8.73 -7.82 -11.51
CA MET A 81 8.46 -8.93 -10.60
C MET A 81 9.39 -8.83 -9.40
N VAL A 82 8.82 -8.81 -8.19
CA VAL A 82 9.58 -8.62 -6.95
C VAL A 82 9.33 -9.76 -5.97
N ARG A 83 10.32 -10.06 -5.14
CA ARG A 83 10.17 -11.05 -4.07
C ARG A 83 9.37 -10.44 -2.91
N PRO A 84 8.41 -11.21 -2.33
CA PRO A 84 7.63 -10.70 -1.19
C PRO A 84 8.49 -10.28 0.00
N ASP A 85 9.54 -11.01 0.29
CA ASP A 85 10.45 -10.76 1.42
C ASP A 85 11.36 -9.54 1.25
N SER A 86 11.46 -9.00 0.03
CA SER A 86 12.20 -7.76 -0.23
C SER A 86 11.42 -6.48 0.06
N LEU A 87 10.13 -6.61 0.39
CA LEU A 87 9.22 -5.48 0.57
C LEU A 87 8.95 -5.19 2.05
N ILE A 88 8.68 -3.92 2.33
CA ILE A 88 8.34 -3.41 3.66
C ILE A 88 6.93 -2.84 3.61
N PRO A 89 6.05 -3.15 4.57
CA PRO A 89 4.71 -2.55 4.59
C PRO A 89 4.77 -1.07 4.96
N SER A 90 3.89 -0.28 4.39
CA SER A 90 3.65 1.09 4.86
C SER A 90 2.44 1.17 5.81
N GLN A 91 1.54 0.22 5.69
CA GLN A 91 0.34 0.08 6.49
C GLN A 91 0.66 -0.53 7.86
N GLU A 92 -0.05 -0.09 8.88
CA GLU A 92 0.17 -0.52 10.26
C GLU A 92 -0.38 -1.92 10.55
N GLU A 93 -1.55 -2.24 10.01
CA GLU A 93 -2.26 -3.50 10.27
C GLU A 93 -2.90 -4.10 9.02
N ILE A 94 -3.21 -5.38 9.08
CA ILE A 94 -3.94 -6.13 8.05
C ILE A 94 -5.07 -6.94 8.67
N LYS A 95 -6.09 -7.25 7.88
CA LYS A 95 -7.16 -8.17 8.28
C LYS A 95 -6.72 -9.61 8.03
N LYS A 96 -6.56 -10.37 9.09
CA LYS A 96 -6.16 -11.78 9.04
C LYS A 96 -7.10 -12.62 8.16
N ALA A 97 -8.41 -12.38 8.26
CA ALA A 97 -9.40 -13.10 7.46
C ALA A 97 -9.24 -12.84 5.95
N VAL A 98 -8.89 -11.62 5.54
CA VAL A 98 -8.65 -11.26 4.14
C VAL A 98 -7.39 -11.95 3.61
N VAL A 99 -6.31 -11.96 4.38
CA VAL A 99 -5.07 -12.66 4.03
C VAL A 99 -5.32 -14.16 3.84
N LYS A 100 -6.07 -14.78 4.75
CA LYS A 100 -6.45 -16.20 4.67
C LYS A 100 -7.25 -16.49 3.41
N LYS A 101 -8.24 -15.68 3.09
CA LYS A 101 -9.07 -15.81 1.87
C LYS A 101 -8.23 -15.75 0.60
N ILE A 102 -7.31 -14.82 0.52
CA ILE A 102 -6.40 -14.69 -0.63
C ILE A 102 -5.48 -15.91 -0.70
N GLY A 103 -4.95 -16.38 0.43
CA GLY A 103 -4.10 -17.59 0.49
C GLY A 103 -4.83 -18.83 0.02
N GLU A 104 -6.09 -19.01 0.40
CA GLU A 104 -6.94 -20.11 -0.06
C GLU A 104 -7.19 -20.03 -1.57
N ALA A 105 -7.43 -18.84 -2.10
CA ALA A 105 -7.59 -18.63 -3.55
C ALA A 105 -6.30 -18.96 -4.31
N MET A 106 -5.14 -18.64 -3.77
CA MET A 106 -3.84 -19.01 -4.34
C MET A 106 -3.67 -20.52 -4.39
N ALA A 107 -3.99 -21.21 -3.30
CA ALA A 107 -3.86 -22.66 -3.20
C ALA A 107 -4.81 -23.41 -4.14
N SER A 108 -6.02 -22.88 -4.37
CA SER A 108 -7.02 -23.48 -5.25
C SER A 108 -6.89 -23.10 -6.73
N GLY A 109 -5.91 -22.28 -7.10
CA GLY A 109 -5.73 -21.77 -8.45
C GLY A 109 -6.74 -20.73 -8.91
N LYS A 110 -7.59 -20.24 -8.00
CA LYS A 110 -8.61 -19.22 -8.29
C LYS A 110 -8.13 -17.79 -8.12
N TYR A 111 -6.90 -17.60 -7.66
CA TYR A 111 -6.33 -16.27 -7.44
C TYR A 111 -6.06 -15.57 -8.78
N LYS A 112 -6.62 -14.39 -8.94
CA LYS A 112 -6.30 -13.52 -10.08
C LYS A 112 -5.13 -12.62 -9.70
N ASP A 113 -4.03 -12.76 -10.42
CA ASP A 113 -2.79 -12.04 -10.16
C ASP A 113 -2.93 -10.58 -10.60
N ALA A 114 -3.22 -9.71 -9.64
CA ALA A 114 -3.27 -8.26 -9.85
C ALA A 114 -1.98 -7.62 -9.32
N PRO A 115 -1.43 -6.61 -10.01
CA PRO A 115 -0.22 -5.95 -9.54
C PRO A 115 -0.47 -5.19 -8.24
N ILE A 116 0.53 -5.21 -7.36
CA ILE A 116 0.60 -4.30 -6.20
C ILE A 116 1.31 -3.02 -6.63
N VAL A 117 1.20 -1.97 -5.82
CA VAL A 117 1.95 -0.72 -6.03
C VAL A 117 3.00 -0.58 -4.95
N ILE A 118 4.24 -0.32 -5.35
CA ILE A 118 5.36 -0.12 -4.45
C ILE A 118 6.12 1.17 -4.76
N SER A 119 6.82 1.69 -3.75
CA SER A 119 7.73 2.81 -3.92
C SER A 119 9.11 2.34 -4.41
N LYS A 120 9.94 3.28 -4.88
CA LYS A 120 11.32 2.96 -5.27
C LYS A 120 12.19 2.44 -4.12
N ASN A 121 11.85 2.77 -2.88
CA ASN A 121 12.53 2.27 -1.68
C ASN A 121 11.86 1.04 -1.06
N LYS A 122 11.10 0.29 -1.88
CA LYS A 122 10.58 -1.04 -1.57
C LYS A 122 9.46 -1.09 -0.53
N TYR A 123 8.72 -0.02 -0.32
CA TYR A 123 7.52 -0.04 0.51
C TYR A 123 6.29 -0.42 -0.31
N VAL A 124 5.47 -1.30 0.23
CA VAL A 124 4.15 -1.61 -0.32
C VAL A 124 3.24 -0.39 -0.09
N ILE A 125 2.62 0.09 -1.14
CA ILE A 125 1.71 1.26 -1.10
C ILE A 125 0.25 0.79 -1.20
N ASP A 126 -0.03 -0.11 -2.12
CA ASP A 126 -1.34 -0.73 -2.30
C ASP A 126 -1.18 -2.23 -2.52
N GLY A 127 -2.07 -3.01 -1.91
CA GLY A 127 -2.04 -4.46 -2.02
C GLY A 127 -1.37 -5.17 -0.84
N HIS A 128 -1.40 -4.60 0.36
CA HIS A 128 -0.80 -5.20 1.56
C HIS A 128 -1.31 -6.61 1.87
N HIS A 129 -2.61 -6.85 1.71
CA HIS A 129 -3.20 -8.19 1.95
C HIS A 129 -2.68 -9.22 0.93
N ARG A 130 -2.55 -8.83 -0.34
CA ARG A 130 -1.98 -9.69 -1.38
C ARG A 130 -0.50 -9.98 -1.13
N TRP A 131 0.27 -8.97 -0.73
CA TRP A 131 1.65 -9.13 -0.33
C TRP A 131 1.80 -10.06 0.87
N ALA A 132 1.01 -9.85 1.93
CA ALA A 132 1.04 -10.67 3.14
C ALA A 132 0.66 -12.14 2.84
N ALA A 133 -0.36 -12.36 2.03
CA ALA A 133 -0.77 -13.69 1.59
C ALA A 133 0.34 -14.39 0.78
N ARG A 134 0.98 -13.68 -0.14
CA ARG A 134 2.09 -14.23 -0.92
C ARG A 134 3.27 -14.57 -0.04
N LYS A 135 3.62 -13.69 0.87
CA LYS A 135 4.72 -13.91 1.83
C LYS A 135 4.47 -15.12 2.72
N LYS A 136 3.24 -15.33 3.15
CA LYS A 136 2.86 -16.43 4.03
C LYS A 136 2.68 -17.75 3.30
N TYR A 137 1.98 -17.78 2.17
CA TYR A 137 1.54 -19.00 1.51
C TYR A 137 2.35 -19.40 0.28
N ALA A 138 3.04 -18.46 -0.33
CA ALA A 138 3.86 -18.72 -1.53
C ALA A 138 5.11 -17.83 -1.56
N PRO A 139 5.99 -17.90 -0.55
CA PRO A 139 7.10 -16.96 -0.36
C PRO A 139 8.17 -17.00 -1.47
N THR A 140 8.25 -18.09 -2.21
CA THR A 140 9.20 -18.24 -3.32
C THR A 140 8.70 -17.64 -4.63
N LYS A 141 7.41 -17.33 -4.72
CA LYS A 141 6.83 -16.75 -5.93
C LYS A 141 6.93 -15.22 -5.89
N LYS A 142 7.42 -14.65 -6.98
CA LYS A 142 7.49 -13.20 -7.16
C LYS A 142 6.10 -12.61 -7.35
N ILE A 143 5.94 -11.33 -6.96
CA ILE A 143 4.73 -10.54 -7.14
C ILE A 143 4.97 -9.52 -8.24
N ARG A 144 3.98 -9.34 -9.13
CA ARG A 144 4.00 -8.26 -10.09
C ARG A 144 3.74 -6.94 -9.36
N ALA A 145 4.61 -5.96 -9.53
CA ALA A 145 4.52 -4.67 -8.88
C ALA A 145 4.66 -3.52 -9.87
N LEU A 146 3.82 -2.51 -9.71
CA LEU A 146 4.04 -1.20 -10.30
C LEU A 146 4.98 -0.43 -9.36
N VAL A 147 6.19 -0.15 -9.83
CA VAL A 147 7.19 0.61 -9.07
C VAL A 147 7.09 2.07 -9.43
N VAL A 148 6.69 2.90 -8.49
CA VAL A 148 6.61 4.36 -8.66
C VAL A 148 7.95 4.98 -8.27
N HIS A 149 8.52 5.82 -9.13
CA HIS A 149 9.87 6.36 -8.97
C HIS A 149 9.93 7.52 -7.95
N LYS A 150 9.35 7.29 -6.79
CA LYS A 150 9.36 8.18 -5.62
C LYS A 150 9.47 7.35 -4.34
N LYS A 151 9.89 8.00 -3.25
CA LYS A 151 9.92 7.37 -1.92
C LYS A 151 8.50 7.15 -1.36
N ALA A 152 8.38 6.26 -0.38
CA ALA A 152 7.10 5.80 0.15
C ALA A 152 6.12 6.92 0.52
N MET A 153 6.56 7.91 1.30
CA MET A 153 5.66 8.99 1.73
C MET A 153 5.19 9.87 0.58
N ASP A 154 6.04 10.08 -0.42
CA ASP A 154 5.64 10.79 -1.64
C ASP A 154 4.60 10.00 -2.43
N VAL A 155 4.81 8.70 -2.61
CA VAL A 155 3.85 7.84 -3.34
C VAL A 155 2.52 7.77 -2.61
N LEU A 156 2.54 7.64 -1.30
CA LEU A 156 1.33 7.65 -0.47
C LEU A 156 0.57 8.97 -0.61
N GLY A 157 1.27 10.09 -0.56
CA GLY A 157 0.69 11.41 -0.73
C GLY A 157 0.10 11.63 -2.12
N ILE A 158 0.80 11.16 -3.15
CA ILE A 158 0.32 11.19 -4.54
C ILE A 158 -0.94 10.32 -4.69
N ALA A 159 -0.93 9.11 -4.14
CA ALA A 159 -2.08 8.23 -4.16
C ALA A 159 -3.29 8.84 -3.43
N ALA A 160 -3.05 9.50 -2.30
CA ALA A 160 -4.10 10.22 -1.58
C ALA A 160 -4.69 11.37 -2.40
N ALA A 161 -3.84 12.12 -3.11
CA ALA A 161 -4.27 13.23 -3.97
C ALA A 161 -5.08 12.75 -5.19
N GLU A 162 -4.73 11.55 -5.71
CA GLU A 162 -5.42 10.91 -6.83
C GLU A 162 -6.51 9.94 -6.36
N GLY A 163 -6.63 9.77 -5.05
CA GLY A 163 -7.42 8.73 -4.43
C GLY A 163 -8.87 8.74 -4.86
N GLN A 164 -9.31 7.56 -5.29
CA GLN A 164 -10.73 7.30 -5.44
C GLN A 164 -11.30 7.07 -4.04
N PRO A 165 -12.45 7.69 -3.71
CA PRO A 165 -13.08 7.42 -2.44
C PRO A 165 -13.35 5.93 -2.31
N ARG A 166 -13.09 5.37 -1.14
CA ARG A 166 -13.62 4.06 -0.80
C ARG A 166 -15.10 4.10 -1.09
N GLU A 167 -15.54 3.27 -2.02
CA GLU A 167 -16.95 2.99 -2.09
C GLU A 167 -17.32 2.37 -0.75
N THR A 168 -18.12 3.09 -0.01
CA THR A 168 -18.72 2.59 1.23
C THR A 168 -19.69 1.47 0.85
N PHE A 169 -19.23 0.26 1.00
CA PHE A 169 -20.12 -0.90 0.99
C PHE A 169 -20.72 -1.07 2.39
#